data_a8953c67edebee186fc2fb7801c0cbe4
#
_entry.id   a8953c67edebee186fc2fb7801c0cbe4
#
_cell.length_a   1.000
_cell.length_b   1.000
_cell.length_c   1.000
_cell.angle_alpha   90.00
_cell.angle_beta   90.00
_cell.angle_gamma   90.00
#
_symmetry.space_group_name_H-M   'P 1'
#
loop_
_entity.id
_entity.type
_entity.pdbx_description
1 polymer ?
#
loop_
_entity_poly.entity_id
_entity_poly.type
_entity_poly.pdbx_seq_one_letter_code
_entity_poly.pdbx_strand_id
1 'polypeptide(L)'
;MSVSEMPRRRGPRRALTEDEILDAALDLLDEGGPDAASIRGIAARVGVAPNAVYTYFPDKAAVVSGLVERLLGGVDHDVFADPERPWRERVEALALELRAHLSAHPGAVPLMIGGPMDGPHALTLNERLLELLGDAGLDPTDAARAAYLLIVYVFGSIALEVADVHRPGPLPPEAERVADRQAAFSAAPSDQFPRSAQASATMAAYVSTEQYLWGLHRILSGITAREATSDGPEPAETHGRTGLREAHSA
;
A
#
# COMPACT_ATOMS: atom_id res chain seq x y z
N MET A 1 -60.45 -4.59 -36.36
CA MET A 1 -59.11 -4.38 -36.90
C MET A 1 -58.15 -4.38 -35.73
N SER A 2 -57.50 -5.52 -35.54
CA SER A 2 -56.57 -5.74 -34.42
C SER A 2 -55.15 -5.35 -34.86
N VAL A 3 -54.55 -4.31 -34.25
CA VAL A 3 -53.22 -3.90 -34.56
C VAL A 3 -52.26 -4.79 -33.78
N SER A 4 -51.55 -5.65 -34.49
CA SER A 4 -50.51 -6.54 -33.94
C SER A 4 -49.29 -5.70 -33.57
N GLU A 5 -49.05 -5.61 -32.29
CA GLU A 5 -47.86 -4.93 -31.75
C GLU A 5 -46.62 -5.82 -32.00
N MET A 6 -45.75 -5.35 -32.92
CA MET A 6 -44.47 -6.01 -33.19
C MET A 6 -43.54 -5.91 -31.97
N PRO A 7 -42.88 -7.00 -31.55
CA PRO A 7 -41.90 -6.94 -30.47
C PRO A 7 -40.69 -6.11 -30.88
N ARG A 8 -40.37 -5.08 -30.07
CA ARG A 8 -39.17 -4.25 -30.25
C ARG A 8 -37.93 -5.16 -30.22
N ARG A 9 -37.20 -5.19 -31.34
CA ARG A 9 -35.86 -5.79 -31.44
C ARG A 9 -34.98 -5.18 -30.37
N ARG A 10 -34.56 -5.99 -29.38
CA ARG A 10 -33.46 -5.65 -28.46
C ARG A 10 -32.23 -5.37 -29.36
N GLY A 11 -31.67 -4.17 -29.26
CA GLY A 11 -30.39 -3.82 -29.88
C GLY A 11 -29.28 -4.78 -29.42
N PRO A 12 -28.14 -4.84 -30.14
CA PRO A 12 -27.03 -5.70 -29.75
C PRO A 12 -26.66 -5.43 -28.31
N ARG A 13 -26.68 -6.45 -27.46
CA ARG A 13 -26.16 -6.37 -26.10
C ARG A 13 -24.70 -5.97 -26.22
N ARG A 14 -24.32 -4.84 -25.63
CA ARG A 14 -22.91 -4.44 -25.46
C ARG A 14 -22.19 -5.64 -24.83
N ALA A 15 -21.05 -6.04 -25.42
CA ALA A 15 -20.25 -7.12 -24.86
C ALA A 15 -19.71 -6.67 -23.51
N LEU A 16 -19.84 -7.53 -22.50
CA LEU A 16 -19.23 -7.34 -21.19
C LEU A 16 -17.71 -7.23 -21.36
N THR A 17 -17.06 -6.39 -20.58
CA THR A 17 -15.60 -6.21 -20.57
C THR A 17 -15.01 -6.53 -19.19
N GLU A 18 -13.71 -6.79 -19.14
CA GLU A 18 -12.99 -6.94 -17.87
C GLU A 18 -13.09 -5.68 -17.01
N ASP A 19 -12.98 -4.50 -17.64
CA ASP A 19 -13.11 -3.21 -16.96
C ASP A 19 -14.47 -3.04 -16.28
N GLU A 20 -15.56 -3.38 -16.96
CA GLU A 20 -16.91 -3.31 -16.38
C GLU A 20 -17.07 -4.24 -15.16
N ILE A 21 -16.41 -5.40 -15.18
CA ILE A 21 -16.40 -6.36 -14.06
C ILE A 21 -15.60 -5.78 -12.90
N LEU A 22 -14.41 -5.22 -13.17
CA LEU A 22 -13.54 -4.65 -12.13
C LEU A 22 -14.14 -3.35 -11.54
N ASP A 23 -14.78 -2.51 -12.36
CA ASP A 23 -15.52 -1.34 -11.86
C ASP A 23 -16.64 -1.75 -10.91
N ALA A 24 -17.45 -2.71 -11.31
CA ALA A 24 -18.52 -3.22 -10.47
C ALA A 24 -18.01 -3.87 -9.17
N ALA A 25 -16.85 -4.55 -9.22
CA ALA A 25 -16.24 -5.12 -8.05
C ALA A 25 -15.71 -4.04 -7.09
N LEU A 26 -15.09 -3.00 -7.62
CA LEU A 26 -14.57 -1.86 -6.86
C LEU A 26 -15.71 -1.10 -6.16
N ASP A 27 -16.80 -0.80 -6.90
CA ASP A 27 -18.00 -0.17 -6.34
C ASP A 27 -18.57 -1.00 -5.17
N LEU A 28 -18.66 -2.32 -5.33
CA LEU A 28 -19.17 -3.19 -4.28
C LEU A 28 -18.28 -3.20 -3.03
N LEU A 29 -16.96 -3.16 -3.21
CA LEU A 29 -16.01 -3.05 -2.10
C LEU A 29 -16.19 -1.73 -1.35
N ASP A 30 -16.31 -0.62 -2.08
CA ASP A 30 -16.47 0.70 -1.49
C ASP A 30 -17.83 0.87 -0.77
N GLU A 31 -18.91 0.25 -1.31
CA GLU A 31 -20.24 0.29 -0.70
C GLU A 31 -20.40 -0.65 0.50
N GLY A 32 -19.77 -1.82 0.46
CA GLY A 32 -20.05 -2.91 1.41
C GLY A 32 -18.82 -3.52 2.09
N GLY A 33 -17.64 -3.00 1.81
CA GLY A 33 -16.38 -3.48 2.37
C GLY A 33 -15.84 -4.77 1.69
N PRO A 34 -14.77 -5.37 2.24
CA PRO A 34 -13.99 -6.43 1.58
C PRO A 34 -14.78 -7.68 1.19
N ASP A 35 -15.88 -7.99 1.90
CA ASP A 35 -16.69 -9.17 1.65
C ASP A 35 -17.79 -8.97 0.59
N ALA A 36 -18.07 -7.73 0.19
CA ALA A 36 -19.16 -7.41 -0.71
C ALA A 36 -18.91 -7.86 -2.16
N ALA A 37 -17.67 -7.84 -2.64
CA ALA A 37 -17.29 -8.22 -3.99
C ALA A 37 -17.27 -9.74 -4.18
N SER A 38 -18.44 -10.36 -4.19
CA SER A 38 -18.60 -11.77 -4.61
C SER A 38 -18.87 -11.88 -6.11
N ILE A 39 -18.50 -13.00 -6.75
CA ILE A 39 -18.78 -13.24 -8.18
C ILE A 39 -20.27 -13.07 -8.49
N ARG A 40 -21.16 -13.50 -7.59
CA ARG A 40 -22.60 -13.31 -7.75
C ARG A 40 -23.02 -11.85 -7.63
N GLY A 41 -22.44 -11.11 -6.67
CA GLY A 41 -22.69 -9.68 -6.50
C GLY A 41 -22.23 -8.88 -7.72
N ILE A 42 -21.03 -9.15 -8.21
CA ILE A 42 -20.47 -8.52 -9.42
C ILE A 42 -21.35 -8.80 -10.63
N ALA A 43 -21.72 -10.08 -10.87
CA ALA A 43 -22.59 -10.47 -11.97
C ALA A 43 -23.96 -9.78 -11.92
N ALA A 44 -24.55 -9.67 -10.73
CA ALA A 44 -25.80 -8.96 -10.51
C ALA A 44 -25.67 -7.45 -10.82
N ARG A 45 -24.55 -6.83 -10.40
CA ARG A 45 -24.26 -5.40 -10.62
C ARG A 45 -24.15 -5.08 -12.12
N VAL A 46 -23.45 -5.91 -12.91
CA VAL A 46 -23.29 -5.72 -14.36
C VAL A 46 -24.45 -6.32 -15.18
N GLY A 47 -25.44 -6.95 -14.52
CA GLY A 47 -26.66 -7.45 -15.18
C GLY A 47 -26.47 -8.71 -16.02
N VAL A 48 -25.55 -9.61 -15.62
CA VAL A 48 -25.24 -10.87 -16.30
C VAL A 48 -25.40 -12.08 -15.40
N ALA A 49 -25.38 -13.29 -15.98
CA ALA A 49 -25.28 -14.50 -15.19
C ALA A 49 -23.84 -14.67 -14.63
N PRO A 50 -23.66 -15.29 -13.44
CA PRO A 50 -22.31 -15.50 -12.85
C PRO A 50 -21.31 -16.20 -13.79
N ASN A 51 -21.79 -17.12 -14.63
CA ASN A 51 -20.94 -17.81 -15.61
C ASN A 51 -20.30 -16.85 -16.65
N ALA A 52 -20.92 -15.70 -16.92
CA ALA A 52 -20.34 -14.71 -17.83
C ALA A 52 -19.11 -14.05 -17.21
N VAL A 53 -19.07 -13.84 -15.89
CA VAL A 53 -17.90 -13.33 -15.18
C VAL A 53 -16.74 -14.33 -15.24
N TYR A 54 -17.03 -15.64 -15.08
CA TYR A 54 -16.02 -16.70 -15.17
C TYR A 54 -15.37 -16.83 -16.57
N THR A 55 -15.96 -16.24 -17.61
CA THR A 55 -15.35 -16.18 -18.94
C THR A 55 -14.12 -15.27 -18.97
N TYR A 56 -14.10 -14.23 -18.12
CA TYR A 56 -13.04 -13.24 -18.01
C TYR A 56 -12.10 -13.54 -16.84
N PHE A 57 -12.63 -13.91 -15.71
CA PHE A 57 -11.89 -14.20 -14.48
C PHE A 57 -12.25 -15.63 -14.00
N PRO A 58 -11.30 -16.57 -14.09
CA PRO A 58 -11.57 -17.98 -13.80
C PRO A 58 -12.02 -18.25 -12.35
N ASP A 59 -11.66 -17.35 -11.42
CA ASP A 59 -12.01 -17.44 -10.01
C ASP A 59 -12.00 -16.05 -9.33
N LYS A 60 -12.32 -16.03 -8.03
CA LYS A 60 -12.28 -14.79 -7.24
C LYS A 60 -10.86 -14.24 -7.09
N ALA A 61 -9.84 -15.10 -7.05
CA ALA A 61 -8.44 -14.65 -6.92
C ALA A 61 -8.01 -13.86 -8.15
N ALA A 62 -8.43 -14.28 -9.35
CA ALA A 62 -8.17 -13.54 -10.58
C ALA A 62 -8.84 -12.15 -10.58
N VAL A 63 -10.07 -12.02 -10.03
CA VAL A 63 -10.70 -10.71 -9.85
C VAL A 63 -9.90 -9.84 -8.88
N VAL A 64 -9.42 -10.41 -7.76
CA VAL A 64 -8.57 -9.69 -6.79
C VAL A 64 -7.28 -9.22 -7.45
N SER A 65 -6.61 -10.07 -8.24
CA SER A 65 -5.41 -9.69 -8.99
C SER A 65 -5.70 -8.54 -9.97
N GLY A 66 -6.81 -8.63 -10.71
CA GLY A 66 -7.24 -7.57 -11.61
C GLY A 66 -7.53 -6.24 -10.88
N LEU A 67 -8.13 -6.29 -9.69
CA LEU A 67 -8.37 -5.10 -8.86
C LEU A 67 -7.08 -4.46 -8.35
N VAL A 68 -6.12 -5.26 -7.88
CA VAL A 68 -4.79 -4.76 -7.47
C VAL A 68 -4.10 -4.06 -8.64
N GLU A 69 -4.07 -4.71 -9.81
CA GLU A 69 -3.48 -4.15 -11.02
C GLU A 69 -4.19 -2.87 -11.46
N ARG A 70 -5.53 -2.81 -11.39
CA ARG A 70 -6.31 -1.61 -11.72
C ARG A 70 -5.99 -0.45 -10.77
N LEU A 71 -5.92 -0.71 -9.47
CA LEU A 71 -5.59 0.31 -8.47
C LEU A 71 -4.17 0.85 -8.66
N LEU A 72 -3.20 -0.02 -8.94
CA LEU A 72 -1.83 0.41 -9.21
C LEU A 72 -1.68 1.11 -10.56
N GLY A 73 -2.42 0.65 -11.58
CA GLY A 73 -2.44 1.28 -12.91
C GLY A 73 -3.12 2.66 -12.93
N GLY A 74 -3.93 2.99 -11.93
CA GLY A 74 -4.54 4.30 -11.76
C GLY A 74 -3.63 5.35 -11.11
N VAL A 75 -2.46 4.95 -10.60
CA VAL A 75 -1.48 5.87 -10.01
C VAL A 75 -0.82 6.69 -11.11
N ASP A 76 -0.76 8.01 -10.94
CA ASP A 76 -0.08 8.90 -11.87
C ASP A 76 1.44 8.73 -11.76
N HIS A 77 2.04 8.13 -12.79
CA HIS A 77 3.49 7.94 -12.86
C HIS A 77 4.26 9.17 -13.34
N ASP A 78 3.60 10.19 -13.88
CA ASP A 78 4.24 11.43 -14.36
C ASP A 78 4.82 12.24 -13.19
N VAL A 79 4.31 12.03 -11.97
CA VAL A 79 4.87 12.65 -10.75
C VAL A 79 6.35 12.26 -10.50
N PHE A 80 6.84 11.19 -11.15
CA PHE A 80 8.24 10.75 -11.06
C PHE A 80 9.10 11.15 -12.24
N ALA A 81 8.50 11.63 -13.34
CA ALA A 81 9.16 11.75 -14.64
C ALA A 81 10.16 12.91 -14.73
N ASP A 82 10.17 13.83 -13.75
CA ASP A 82 11.10 14.95 -13.72
C ASP A 82 12.45 14.53 -13.09
N PRO A 83 13.51 14.26 -13.90
CA PRO A 83 14.81 13.84 -13.38
C PRO A 83 15.56 14.96 -12.64
N GLU A 84 15.20 16.23 -12.86
CA GLU A 84 15.80 17.39 -12.16
C GLU A 84 15.27 17.53 -10.74
N ARG A 85 14.12 16.92 -10.43
CA ARG A 85 13.53 16.96 -9.10
C ARG A 85 14.30 16.01 -8.17
N PRO A 86 14.68 16.46 -6.95
CA PRO A 86 15.38 15.61 -5.98
C PRO A 86 14.64 14.28 -5.73
N TRP A 87 15.36 13.17 -5.68
CA TRP A 87 14.78 11.84 -5.52
C TRP A 87 13.83 11.74 -4.30
N ARG A 88 14.12 12.41 -3.19
CA ARG A 88 13.27 12.44 -1.99
C ARG A 88 11.90 13.04 -2.27
N GLU A 89 11.86 14.13 -3.03
CA GLU A 89 10.61 14.80 -3.41
C GLU A 89 9.81 13.95 -4.41
N ARG A 90 10.49 13.17 -5.25
CA ARG A 90 9.85 12.22 -6.18
C ARG A 90 9.22 11.06 -5.40
N VAL A 91 9.91 10.51 -4.39
CA VAL A 91 9.34 9.47 -3.50
C VAL A 91 8.16 10.02 -2.68
N GLU A 92 8.26 11.25 -2.17
CA GLU A 92 7.17 11.91 -1.45
C GLU A 92 5.95 12.09 -2.35
N ALA A 93 6.15 12.56 -3.58
CA ALA A 93 5.06 12.73 -4.54
C ALA A 93 4.36 11.39 -4.85
N LEU A 94 5.13 10.31 -5.06
CA LEU A 94 4.58 8.96 -5.20
C LEU A 94 3.74 8.54 -3.99
N ALA A 95 4.29 8.72 -2.81
CA ALA A 95 3.62 8.30 -1.58
C ALA A 95 2.30 9.06 -1.37
N LEU A 96 2.26 10.37 -1.68
CA LEU A 96 1.05 11.18 -1.64
C LEU A 96 0.03 10.77 -2.69
N GLU A 97 0.48 10.49 -3.91
CA GLU A 97 -0.37 10.01 -5.01
C GLU A 97 -1.01 8.66 -4.66
N LEU A 98 -0.21 7.69 -4.19
CA LEU A 98 -0.71 6.39 -3.71
C LEU A 98 -1.73 6.57 -2.57
N ARG A 99 -1.45 7.46 -1.62
CA ARG A 99 -2.39 7.72 -0.52
C ARG A 99 -3.68 8.32 -1.04
N ALA A 100 -3.63 9.32 -1.90
CA ALA A 100 -4.81 9.95 -2.46
C ALA A 100 -5.65 8.96 -3.27
N HIS A 101 -5.00 8.20 -4.17
CA HIS A 101 -5.67 7.24 -5.04
C HIS A 101 -6.31 6.08 -4.26
N LEU A 102 -5.56 5.46 -3.34
CA LEU A 102 -6.07 4.33 -2.55
C LEU A 102 -7.13 4.76 -1.51
N SER A 103 -7.01 5.96 -0.94
CA SER A 103 -8.02 6.50 -0.02
C SER A 103 -9.35 6.85 -0.70
N ALA A 104 -9.36 7.01 -2.03
CA ALA A 104 -10.58 7.14 -2.80
C ALA A 104 -11.37 5.82 -2.89
N HIS A 105 -10.69 4.68 -2.67
CA HIS A 105 -11.25 3.33 -2.71
C HIS A 105 -10.98 2.55 -1.41
N PRO A 106 -11.51 3.04 -0.27
CA PRO A 106 -11.15 2.48 1.04
C PRO A 106 -11.54 1.00 1.21
N GLY A 107 -12.64 0.58 0.57
CA GLY A 107 -13.08 -0.82 0.59
C GLY A 107 -12.11 -1.79 -0.09
N ALA A 108 -11.29 -1.29 -1.01
CA ALA A 108 -10.31 -2.10 -1.75
C ALA A 108 -8.89 -2.08 -1.12
N VAL A 109 -8.59 -1.16 -0.20
CA VAL A 109 -7.26 -1.05 0.45
C VAL A 109 -6.78 -2.37 1.09
N PRO A 110 -7.62 -3.18 1.76
CA PRO A 110 -7.19 -4.47 2.29
C PRO A 110 -6.61 -5.42 1.23
N LEU A 111 -7.02 -5.29 -0.04
CA LEU A 111 -6.48 -6.10 -1.14
C LEU A 111 -5.02 -5.78 -1.42
N MET A 112 -4.58 -4.54 -1.17
CA MET A 112 -3.19 -4.12 -1.36
C MET A 112 -2.23 -4.76 -0.35
N ILE A 113 -2.75 -5.22 0.80
CA ILE A 113 -1.95 -5.90 1.83
C ILE A 113 -1.88 -7.41 1.59
N GLY A 114 -2.94 -8.01 1.06
CA GLY A 114 -3.06 -9.47 0.91
C GLY A 114 -3.11 -9.96 -0.52
N GLY A 115 -3.21 -9.06 -1.50
CA GLY A 115 -3.28 -9.40 -2.92
C GLY A 115 -1.90 -9.63 -3.55
N PRO A 116 -1.86 -10.25 -4.73
CA PRO A 116 -0.61 -10.45 -5.47
C PRO A 116 -0.05 -9.12 -6.00
N MET A 117 1.27 -8.96 -5.89
CA MET A 117 2.01 -7.77 -6.33
C MET A 117 3.03 -8.15 -7.42
N ASP A 118 2.63 -9.02 -8.34
CA ASP A 118 3.46 -9.60 -9.40
C ASP A 118 2.95 -9.31 -10.82
N GLY A 119 1.90 -8.52 -10.93
CA GLY A 119 1.35 -8.08 -12.20
C GLY A 119 2.14 -6.90 -12.82
N PRO A 120 1.83 -6.54 -14.09
CA PRO A 120 2.58 -5.52 -14.84
C PRO A 120 2.65 -4.15 -14.16
N HIS A 121 1.55 -3.66 -13.58
CA HIS A 121 1.54 -2.35 -12.90
C HIS A 121 2.30 -2.38 -11.58
N ALA A 122 2.17 -3.48 -10.80
CA ALA A 122 2.94 -3.69 -9.58
C ALA A 122 4.44 -3.74 -9.87
N LEU A 123 4.86 -4.48 -10.91
CA LEU A 123 6.26 -4.54 -11.32
C LEU A 123 6.77 -3.19 -11.85
N THR A 124 5.96 -2.46 -12.62
CA THR A 124 6.32 -1.12 -13.09
C THR A 124 6.55 -0.15 -11.93
N LEU A 125 5.68 -0.16 -10.92
CA LEU A 125 5.84 0.66 -9.72
C LEU A 125 7.14 0.29 -8.98
N ASN A 126 7.42 -1.01 -8.84
CA ASN A 126 8.63 -1.49 -8.20
C ASN A 126 9.90 -1.06 -8.95
N GLU A 127 9.93 -1.20 -10.30
CA GLU A 127 11.06 -0.74 -11.12
C GLU A 127 11.31 0.77 -10.95
N ARG A 128 10.26 1.58 -10.97
CA ARG A 128 10.37 3.04 -10.74
C ARG A 128 10.93 3.36 -9.35
N LEU A 129 10.50 2.64 -8.33
CA LEU A 129 11.01 2.84 -6.98
C LEU A 129 12.49 2.43 -6.86
N LEU A 130 12.89 1.33 -7.48
CA LEU A 130 14.30 0.89 -7.52
C LEU A 130 15.18 1.90 -8.28
N GLU A 131 14.70 2.46 -9.39
CA GLU A 131 15.37 3.52 -10.14
C GLU A 131 15.61 4.75 -9.24
N LEU A 132 14.57 5.24 -8.55
CA LEU A 132 14.67 6.36 -7.61
C LEU A 132 15.67 6.13 -6.48
N LEU A 133 15.71 4.91 -5.95
CA LEU A 133 16.64 4.55 -4.88
C LEU A 133 18.08 4.38 -5.40
N GLY A 134 18.25 3.94 -6.64
CA GLY A 134 19.52 3.97 -7.34
C GLY A 134 20.05 5.40 -7.53
N ASP A 135 19.18 6.34 -7.94
CA ASP A 135 19.51 7.78 -8.02
C ASP A 135 19.92 8.36 -6.65
N ALA A 136 19.39 7.79 -5.57
CA ALA A 136 19.81 8.13 -4.19
C ALA A 136 21.19 7.60 -3.82
N GLY A 137 21.82 6.79 -4.67
CA GLY A 137 23.14 6.20 -4.48
C GLY A 137 23.16 4.87 -3.72
N LEU A 138 22.02 4.18 -3.61
CA LEU A 138 21.95 2.84 -3.02
C LEU A 138 22.42 1.79 -4.05
N ASP A 139 23.14 0.77 -3.57
CA ASP A 139 23.39 -0.40 -4.39
C ASP A 139 22.09 -1.22 -4.60
N PRO A 140 22.05 -2.15 -5.58
CA PRO A 140 20.82 -2.89 -5.91
C PRO A 140 20.22 -3.67 -4.73
N THR A 141 21.04 -4.18 -3.80
CA THR A 141 20.57 -4.94 -2.63
C THR A 141 19.90 -4.03 -1.62
N ASP A 142 20.53 -2.90 -1.31
CA ASP A 142 20.00 -1.93 -0.37
C ASP A 142 18.82 -1.16 -0.97
N ALA A 143 18.82 -0.89 -2.28
CA ALA A 143 17.65 -0.36 -2.98
C ALA A 143 16.43 -1.29 -2.85
N ALA A 144 16.59 -2.61 -3.04
CA ALA A 144 15.50 -3.56 -2.88
C ALA A 144 14.98 -3.65 -1.44
N ARG A 145 15.85 -3.60 -0.44
CA ARG A 145 15.47 -3.54 0.98
C ARG A 145 14.71 -2.26 1.32
N ALA A 146 15.21 -1.13 0.82
CA ALA A 146 14.59 0.18 1.02
C ALA A 146 13.23 0.27 0.32
N ALA A 147 13.10 -0.26 -0.90
CA ALA A 147 11.83 -0.35 -1.62
C ALA A 147 10.79 -1.12 -0.80
N TYR A 148 11.15 -2.29 -0.26
CA TYR A 148 10.27 -3.06 0.60
C TYR A 148 9.84 -2.29 1.86
N LEU A 149 10.78 -1.62 2.53
CA LEU A 149 10.49 -0.80 3.71
C LEU A 149 9.50 0.33 3.39
N LEU A 150 9.68 1.01 2.26
CA LEU A 150 8.78 2.07 1.78
C LEU A 150 7.39 1.53 1.45
N ILE A 151 7.30 0.39 0.74
CA ILE A 151 6.05 -0.28 0.41
C ILE A 151 5.28 -0.62 1.70
N VAL A 152 5.95 -1.24 2.68
CA VAL A 152 5.33 -1.59 3.97
C VAL A 152 4.84 -0.36 4.70
N TYR A 153 5.63 0.72 4.73
CA TYR A 153 5.23 1.96 5.38
C TYR A 153 4.02 2.60 4.69
N VAL A 154 4.09 2.78 3.38
CA VAL A 154 3.05 3.47 2.59
C VAL A 154 1.72 2.71 2.69
N PHE A 155 1.71 1.43 2.31
CA PHE A 155 0.47 0.65 2.34
C PHE A 155 -0.04 0.40 3.76
N GLY A 156 0.86 0.14 4.71
CA GLY A 156 0.50 -0.03 6.11
C GLY A 156 -0.14 1.22 6.71
N SER A 157 0.40 2.40 6.42
CA SER A 157 -0.16 3.67 6.88
C SER A 157 -1.55 3.93 6.30
N ILE A 158 -1.74 3.70 4.99
CA ILE A 158 -3.03 3.85 4.32
C ILE A 158 -4.05 2.82 4.86
N ALA A 159 -3.63 1.57 5.05
CA ALA A 159 -4.49 0.53 5.59
C ALA A 159 -4.96 0.83 7.02
N LEU A 160 -4.08 1.36 7.88
CA LEU A 160 -4.43 1.79 9.23
C LEU A 160 -5.37 3.00 9.22
N GLU A 161 -5.17 3.95 8.31
CA GLU A 161 -6.04 5.10 8.13
C GLU A 161 -7.47 4.67 7.74
N VAL A 162 -7.58 3.73 6.80
CA VAL A 162 -8.87 3.19 6.35
C VAL A 162 -9.53 2.35 7.44
N ALA A 163 -8.78 1.52 8.14
CA ALA A 163 -9.29 0.65 9.20
C ALA A 163 -9.83 1.43 10.42
N ASP A 164 -9.41 2.68 10.60
CA ASP A 164 -9.92 3.55 11.66
C ASP A 164 -11.39 3.97 11.42
N VAL A 165 -11.86 3.87 10.17
CA VAL A 165 -13.24 4.20 9.80
C VAL A 165 -14.09 2.94 9.78
N HIS A 166 -14.92 2.74 10.80
CA HIS A 166 -15.69 1.51 11.03
C HIS A 166 -16.95 1.36 10.17
N ARG A 167 -17.09 2.13 9.10
CA ARG A 167 -18.24 2.10 8.20
C ARG A 167 -17.79 2.04 6.73
N PRO A 168 -18.48 1.27 5.87
CA PRO A 168 -18.26 1.32 4.43
C PRO A 168 -18.57 2.70 3.85
N GLY A 169 -17.97 3.01 2.71
CA GLY A 169 -18.16 4.26 2.00
C GLY A 169 -16.90 5.14 2.00
N PRO A 170 -16.99 6.35 1.43
CA PRO A 170 -15.85 7.25 1.33
C PRO A 170 -15.32 7.65 2.71
N LEU A 171 -14.01 7.86 2.80
CA LEU A 171 -13.38 8.34 4.02
C LEU A 171 -13.93 9.72 4.39
N PRO A 172 -14.30 9.96 5.67
CA PRO A 172 -14.60 11.30 6.16
C PRO A 172 -13.40 12.24 5.97
N PRO A 173 -13.62 13.56 5.94
CA PRO A 173 -12.53 14.53 5.91
C PRO A 173 -11.50 14.28 7.02
N GLU A 174 -10.22 14.50 6.72
CA GLU A 174 -9.11 14.26 7.66
C GLU A 174 -9.32 14.94 9.01
N ALA A 175 -9.78 16.21 8.99
CA ALA A 175 -10.03 16.96 10.21
C ALA A 175 -11.11 16.33 11.10
N GLU A 176 -12.16 15.74 10.50
CA GLU A 176 -13.22 15.02 11.22
C GLU A 176 -12.66 13.75 11.88
N ARG A 177 -11.89 12.96 11.13
CA ARG A 177 -11.27 11.73 11.63
C ARG A 177 -10.30 12.00 12.79
N VAL A 178 -9.48 13.05 12.67
CA VAL A 178 -8.58 13.49 13.75
C VAL A 178 -9.37 13.95 14.98
N ALA A 179 -10.48 14.69 14.79
CA ALA A 179 -11.31 15.14 15.90
C ALA A 179 -11.99 13.98 16.65
N ASP A 180 -12.50 12.98 15.93
CA ASP A 180 -13.11 11.78 16.52
C ASP A 180 -12.09 10.99 17.34
N ARG A 181 -10.88 10.82 16.84
CA ARG A 181 -9.77 10.18 17.57
C ARG A 181 -9.36 10.99 18.79
N GLN A 182 -9.31 12.33 18.68
CA GLN A 182 -8.98 13.20 19.80
C GLN A 182 -10.03 13.05 20.92
N ALA A 183 -11.31 12.97 20.59
CA ALA A 183 -12.36 12.72 21.56
C ALA A 183 -12.19 11.36 22.27
N ALA A 184 -11.87 10.30 21.50
CA ALA A 184 -11.62 8.97 22.05
C ALA A 184 -10.41 8.93 23.00
N PHE A 185 -9.28 9.53 22.61
CA PHE A 185 -8.08 9.57 23.48
C PHE A 185 -8.28 10.44 24.72
N SER A 186 -9.05 11.53 24.61
CA SER A 186 -9.36 12.43 25.73
C SER A 186 -10.27 11.78 26.77
N ALA A 187 -11.03 10.74 26.40
CA ALA A 187 -11.88 9.98 27.31
C ALA A 187 -11.08 8.96 28.16
N ALA A 188 -9.81 8.71 27.84
CA ALA A 188 -8.99 7.77 28.61
C ALA A 188 -8.61 8.34 29.99
N PRO A 189 -8.63 7.52 31.07
CA PRO A 189 -8.25 7.96 32.41
C PRO A 189 -6.78 8.43 32.46
N SER A 190 -6.56 9.71 32.70
CA SER A 190 -5.21 10.32 32.70
C SER A 190 -4.35 9.92 33.89
N ASP A 191 -4.96 9.49 35.00
CA ASP A 191 -4.29 8.94 36.18
C ASP A 191 -3.68 7.54 35.92
N GLN A 192 -4.34 6.75 35.06
CA GLN A 192 -3.86 5.41 34.67
C GLN A 192 -2.93 5.48 33.46
N PHE A 193 -3.16 6.40 32.52
CA PHE A 193 -2.45 6.52 31.25
C PHE A 193 -1.85 7.93 31.05
N PRO A 194 -0.96 8.42 31.94
CA PRO A 194 -0.50 9.81 31.90
C PRO A 194 0.30 10.17 30.63
N ARG A 195 1.07 9.22 30.08
CA ARG A 195 1.83 9.44 28.85
C ARG A 195 0.93 9.52 27.62
N SER A 196 -0.08 8.67 27.54
CA SER A 196 -1.08 8.71 26.47
C SER A 196 -1.92 9.99 26.54
N ALA A 197 -2.31 10.43 27.74
CA ALA A 197 -3.02 11.68 27.94
C ALA A 197 -2.17 12.89 27.47
N GLN A 198 -0.88 12.91 27.80
CA GLN A 198 0.04 13.96 27.36
C GLN A 198 0.25 13.96 25.85
N ALA A 199 0.26 12.79 25.19
CA ALA A 199 0.48 12.64 23.76
C ALA A 199 -0.83 12.58 22.94
N SER A 200 -1.99 12.76 23.57
CA SER A 200 -3.30 12.49 22.96
C SER A 200 -3.54 13.23 21.66
N ALA A 201 -3.14 14.48 21.54
CA ALA A 201 -3.27 15.27 20.32
C ALA A 201 -2.42 14.68 19.16
N THR A 202 -1.17 14.32 19.44
CA THR A 202 -0.29 13.66 18.46
C THR A 202 -0.82 12.30 18.06
N MET A 203 -1.30 11.50 19.02
CA MET A 203 -1.88 10.18 18.76
C MET A 203 -3.18 10.27 17.95
N ALA A 204 -3.98 11.30 18.17
CA ALA A 204 -5.17 11.57 17.37
C ALA A 204 -4.80 11.87 15.90
N ALA A 205 -3.68 12.55 15.67
CA ALA A 205 -3.22 12.95 14.35
C ALA A 205 -2.51 11.82 13.56
N TYR A 206 -2.46 10.56 14.05
CA TYR A 206 -1.79 9.45 13.33
C TYR A 206 -2.36 9.18 11.94
N VAL A 207 -3.60 9.57 11.67
CA VAL A 207 -4.27 9.42 10.37
C VAL A 207 -4.14 10.68 9.50
N SER A 208 -3.31 11.64 9.88
CA SER A 208 -3.11 12.88 9.13
C SER A 208 -2.03 12.78 8.07
N THR A 209 -2.15 13.63 7.06
CA THR A 209 -1.12 13.81 6.03
C THR A 209 0.22 14.24 6.66
N GLU A 210 0.20 15.09 7.68
CA GLU A 210 1.40 15.53 8.39
C GLU A 210 2.14 14.36 9.02
N GLN A 211 1.44 13.48 9.75
CA GLN A 211 2.06 12.29 10.35
C GLN A 211 2.58 11.30 9.29
N TYR A 212 1.83 11.11 8.21
CA TYR A 212 2.24 10.27 7.09
C TYR A 212 3.57 10.76 6.48
N LEU A 213 3.68 12.06 6.20
CA LEU A 213 4.91 12.64 5.68
C LEU A 213 6.05 12.65 6.70
N TRP A 214 5.75 12.91 7.97
CA TRP A 214 6.75 12.86 9.04
C TRP A 214 7.44 11.49 9.10
N GLY A 215 6.66 10.40 9.08
CA GLY A 215 7.20 9.05 9.09
C GLY A 215 7.97 8.70 7.82
N LEU A 216 7.45 9.06 6.64
CA LEU A 216 8.13 8.90 5.37
C LEU A 216 9.52 9.56 5.39
N HIS A 217 9.59 10.82 5.81
CA HIS A 217 10.85 11.56 5.89
C HIS A 217 11.86 10.93 6.86
N ARG A 218 11.39 10.34 7.98
CA ARG A 218 12.25 9.59 8.90
C ARG A 218 12.84 8.35 8.25
N ILE A 219 12.04 7.61 7.50
CA ILE A 219 12.48 6.44 6.74
C ILE A 219 13.50 6.86 5.68
N LEU A 220 13.20 7.86 4.86
CA LEU A 220 14.09 8.35 3.81
C LEU A 220 15.42 8.86 4.37
N SER A 221 15.40 9.45 5.56
CA SER A 221 16.62 9.89 6.24
C SER A 221 17.46 8.72 6.75
N GLY A 222 16.79 7.64 7.24
CA GLY A 222 17.47 6.42 7.69
C GLY A 222 18.08 5.61 6.55
N ILE A 223 17.38 5.51 5.42
CA ILE A 223 17.83 4.77 4.22
C ILE A 223 19.18 5.29 3.71
N THR A 224 19.40 6.60 3.75
CA THR A 224 20.64 7.22 3.24
C THR A 224 21.68 7.53 4.32
N ALA A 225 21.36 7.28 5.59
CA ALA A 225 22.37 7.30 6.63
C ALA A 225 23.30 6.10 6.39
N ARG A 226 24.50 6.32 5.86
CA ARG A 226 25.55 5.31 5.92
C ARG A 226 25.67 4.88 7.37
N GLU A 227 25.51 3.57 7.63
CA GLU A 227 25.96 3.04 8.90
C GLU A 227 27.41 3.52 9.06
N ALA A 228 27.68 4.31 10.08
CA ALA A 228 29.03 4.56 10.48
C ALA A 228 29.58 3.17 10.79
N THR A 229 30.32 2.61 9.83
CA THR A 229 31.00 1.34 10.00
C THR A 229 31.76 1.47 11.31
N SER A 230 31.34 0.71 12.30
CA SER A 230 32.15 0.44 13.46
C SER A 230 33.36 -0.35 12.96
N ASP A 231 34.36 0.39 12.48
CA ASP A 231 35.73 -0.08 12.44
C ASP A 231 36.14 -0.32 13.89
N GLY A 232 35.63 -1.43 14.44
CA GLY A 232 36.20 -2.00 15.63
C GLY A 232 37.62 -2.43 15.28
N PRO A 233 38.63 -2.13 16.09
CA PRO A 233 40.00 -2.51 15.82
C PRO A 233 40.05 -4.03 15.63
N GLU A 234 40.57 -4.43 14.46
CA GLU A 234 40.89 -5.79 14.11
C GLU A 234 41.65 -6.42 15.29
N PRO A 235 41.23 -7.59 15.84
CA PRO A 235 41.95 -8.20 16.94
C PRO A 235 43.36 -8.54 16.44
N ALA A 236 44.35 -7.89 17.02
CA ALA A 236 45.75 -8.11 16.77
C ALA A 236 46.07 -9.61 16.89
N GLU A 237 46.46 -10.23 15.78
CA GLU A 237 46.99 -11.59 15.79
C GLU A 237 48.22 -11.68 16.71
N THR A 238 48.03 -12.19 17.89
CA THR A 238 49.09 -12.55 18.78
C THR A 238 49.78 -13.82 18.24
N HIS A 239 50.85 -13.62 17.48
CA HIS A 239 51.78 -14.66 17.15
C HIS A 239 52.49 -15.11 18.42
N GLY A 240 51.91 -16.07 19.13
CA GLY A 240 52.55 -16.81 20.19
C GLY A 240 53.59 -17.79 19.65
N ARG A 241 54.83 -17.36 19.59
CA ARG A 241 55.98 -18.23 19.40
C ARG A 241 56.12 -19.09 20.68
N THR A 242 55.67 -20.36 20.64
CA THR A 242 56.04 -21.36 21.65
C THR A 242 57.18 -22.18 21.11
N GLY A 243 58.37 -21.87 21.65
CA GLY A 243 59.58 -22.69 21.43
C GLY A 243 59.47 -24.05 22.13
N LEU A 244 59.72 -25.07 21.36
CA LEU A 244 60.03 -26.41 21.85
C LEU A 244 61.32 -26.35 22.66
N ARG A 245 61.31 -26.89 23.88
CA ARG A 245 62.47 -27.44 24.54
C ARG A 245 62.16 -28.87 24.95
N GLU A 246 62.85 -29.77 24.26
CA GLU A 246 63.07 -31.12 24.72
C GLU A 246 63.89 -31.10 26.02
N ALA A 247 63.52 -31.97 26.92
CA ALA A 247 64.44 -32.45 27.98
C ALA A 247 64.13 -33.90 28.27
N HIS A 248 65.11 -34.68 28.00
CA HIS A 248 65.31 -36.10 28.30
C HIS A 248 65.34 -36.38 29.83
N SER A 249 65.11 -37.68 30.10
CA SER A 249 65.63 -38.54 31.22
C SER A 249 64.76 -38.56 32.51
N ALA A 250 64.23 -39.67 32.84
CA ALA A 250 64.70 -40.92 33.41
C ALA A 250 63.48 -41.82 33.67
#